data_577a468a72ee062e17ac2337ee2d8c77
#
_entry.id   577a468a72ee062e17ac2337ee2d8c77
#
_cell.length_a   1.000
_cell.length_b   1.000
_cell.length_c   1.000
_cell.angle_alpha   90.00
_cell.angle_beta   90.00
_cell.angle_gamma   90.00
#
_symmetry.space_group_name_H-M   'P 1'
#
loop_
_entity.id
_entity.type
_entity.pdbx_description
1 polymer ?
#
loop_
_entity_poly.entity_id
_entity_poly.type
_entity_poly.pdbx_seq_one_letter_code
_entity_poly.pdbx_strand_id
1 'polypeptide(L)'
;DITTRYSDANTIKSIFTSIALSLIMDISMAVITGIILFRMNAMLFSISLFMALVSILLVLVFKQPYKRINEETMIQSAALNSQMIESLRGIETIKCNANEDTQLENLEKEYIKSLKISLRSSRISTGQGLISTFISTGFSMLTSYVGISQVLHGEMTLGSFMAFSTLSSYFTSPLSNLIGLQMSIQEAGI
;
A
#
# COMPACT_ATOMS: atom_id res chain seq x y z
N ASP A 1 24.11 8.52 -18.63
CA ASP A 1 24.42 7.19 -18.09
C ASP A 1 24.89 7.18 -16.62
N ILE A 2 25.94 7.94 -16.25
CA ILE A 2 26.42 8.00 -14.85
C ILE A 2 25.45 8.79 -13.97
N THR A 3 24.92 9.89 -14.46
CA THR A 3 23.91 10.70 -13.74
C THR A 3 22.61 9.94 -13.51
N THR A 4 22.17 9.13 -14.45
CA THR A 4 20.98 8.30 -14.31
C THR A 4 21.19 7.23 -13.24
N ARG A 5 22.32 6.51 -13.29
CA ARG A 5 22.68 5.49 -12.27
C ARG A 5 22.85 6.09 -10.87
N TYR A 6 23.39 7.31 -10.78
CA TYR A 6 23.51 8.04 -9.51
C TYR A 6 22.14 8.47 -8.97
N SER A 7 21.24 8.92 -9.85
CA SER A 7 19.86 9.25 -9.49
C SER A 7 19.11 8.00 -9.00
N ASP A 8 19.24 6.88 -9.70
CA ASP A 8 18.63 5.61 -9.32
C ASP A 8 19.14 5.12 -7.96
N ALA A 9 20.45 5.20 -7.72
CA ALA A 9 21.05 4.85 -6.44
C ALA A 9 20.57 5.74 -5.28
N ASN A 10 20.41 7.05 -5.51
CA ASN A 10 19.86 7.97 -4.52
C ASN A 10 18.37 7.70 -4.25
N THR A 11 17.60 7.38 -5.28
CA THR A 11 16.19 7.03 -5.15
C THR A 11 16.04 5.75 -4.33
N ILE A 12 16.80 4.72 -4.62
CA ILE A 12 16.83 3.47 -3.85
C ILE A 12 17.22 3.76 -2.39
N LYS A 13 18.30 4.53 -2.16
CA LYS A 13 18.74 4.91 -0.81
C LYS A 13 17.65 5.64 -0.04
N SER A 14 16.96 6.61 -0.67
CA SER A 14 15.90 7.39 -0.01
C SER A 14 14.69 6.53 0.33
N ILE A 15 14.28 5.64 -0.56
CA ILE A 15 13.19 4.68 -0.34
C ILE A 15 13.52 3.74 0.83
N PHE A 16 14.72 3.13 0.81
CA PHE A 16 15.16 2.26 1.90
C PHE A 16 15.22 2.98 3.24
N THR A 17 15.79 4.18 3.28
CA THR A 17 15.88 4.96 4.51
C THR A 17 14.49 5.35 5.04
N SER A 18 13.61 5.78 4.18
CA SER A 18 12.22 6.13 4.52
C SER A 18 11.44 4.93 5.04
N ILE A 19 11.53 3.79 4.34
CA ILE A 19 10.86 2.54 4.75
C ILE A 19 11.40 2.05 6.09
N ALA A 20 12.74 2.03 6.27
CA ALA A 20 13.36 1.57 7.50
C ALA A 20 12.97 2.43 8.71
N LEU A 21 12.99 3.76 8.55
CA LEU A 21 12.57 4.69 9.61
C LEU A 21 11.08 4.52 9.94
N SER A 22 10.21 4.42 8.94
CA SER A 22 8.78 4.19 9.15
C SER A 22 8.53 2.89 9.89
N LEU A 23 9.18 1.79 9.48
CA LEU A 23 9.03 0.49 10.15
C LEU A 23 9.49 0.52 11.61
N ILE A 24 10.63 1.17 11.91
CA ILE A 24 11.12 1.30 13.30
C ILE A 24 10.13 2.10 14.14
N MET A 25 9.62 3.22 13.61
CA MET A 25 8.60 4.03 14.29
C MET A 25 7.30 3.24 14.50
N ASP A 26 6.82 2.57 13.47
CA ASP A 26 5.57 1.81 13.49
C ASP A 26 5.64 0.63 14.48
N ILE A 27 6.76 -0.11 14.50
CA ILE A 27 6.97 -1.21 15.44
C ILE A 27 7.06 -0.68 16.87
N SER A 28 7.83 0.38 17.11
CA SER A 28 7.97 0.96 18.46
C SER A 28 6.64 1.50 18.98
N MET A 29 5.87 2.20 18.15
CA MET A 29 4.52 2.67 18.48
C MET A 29 3.58 1.50 18.80
N ALA A 30 3.55 0.47 17.97
CA ALA A 30 2.69 -0.69 18.18
C ALA A 30 3.02 -1.43 19.47
N VAL A 31 4.31 -1.59 19.81
CA VAL A 31 4.72 -2.26 21.05
C VAL A 31 4.34 -1.43 22.28
N ILE A 32 4.67 -0.14 22.29
CA ILE A 32 4.37 0.73 23.43
C ILE A 32 2.86 0.85 23.64
N THR A 33 2.10 1.16 22.58
CA THR A 33 0.64 1.27 22.69
C THR A 33 -0.01 -0.07 23.02
N GLY A 34 0.50 -1.18 22.49
CA GLY A 34 0.02 -2.52 22.80
C GLY A 34 0.15 -2.87 24.29
N ILE A 35 1.28 -2.55 24.92
CA ILE A 35 1.49 -2.75 26.36
C ILE A 35 0.51 -1.89 27.19
N ILE A 36 0.31 -0.63 26.80
CA ILE A 36 -0.61 0.27 27.48
C ILE A 36 -2.06 -0.23 27.35
N LEU A 37 -2.50 -0.58 26.14
CA LEU A 37 -3.85 -1.08 25.88
C LEU A 37 -4.14 -2.37 26.65
N PHE A 38 -3.17 -3.30 26.72
CA PHE A 38 -3.29 -4.53 27.49
C PHE A 38 -3.48 -4.25 29.01
N ARG A 39 -2.75 -3.27 29.53
CA ARG A 39 -2.87 -2.83 30.94
C ARG A 39 -4.20 -2.12 31.23
N MET A 40 -4.76 -1.41 30.26
CA MET A 40 -6.03 -0.71 30.41
C MET A 40 -7.22 -1.67 30.39
N ASN A 41 -7.29 -2.54 29.40
CA ASN A 41 -8.38 -3.53 29.26
C ASN A 41 -7.97 -4.68 28.35
N ALA A 42 -7.76 -5.85 28.94
CA ALA A 42 -7.34 -7.05 28.22
C ALA A 42 -8.40 -7.56 27.23
N MET A 43 -9.71 -7.38 27.51
CA MET A 43 -10.79 -7.82 26.63
C MET A 43 -10.84 -6.96 25.35
N LEU A 44 -10.81 -5.64 25.48
CA LEU A 44 -10.79 -4.73 24.33
C LEU A 44 -9.49 -4.87 23.53
N PHE A 45 -8.36 -5.10 24.23
CA PHE A 45 -7.09 -5.36 23.57
C PHE A 45 -7.10 -6.67 22.76
N SER A 46 -7.75 -7.73 23.23
CA SER A 46 -7.86 -8.98 22.45
C SER A 46 -8.62 -8.80 21.15
N ILE A 47 -9.65 -7.93 21.12
CA ILE A 47 -10.37 -7.56 19.91
C ILE A 47 -9.43 -6.81 18.94
N SER A 48 -8.68 -5.85 19.45
CA SER A 48 -7.71 -5.08 18.64
C SER A 48 -6.59 -5.97 18.09
N LEU A 49 -6.11 -6.91 18.87
CA LEU A 49 -5.10 -7.89 18.46
C LEU A 49 -5.65 -8.84 17.38
N PHE A 50 -6.88 -9.29 17.52
CA PHE A 50 -7.52 -10.13 16.50
C PHE A 50 -7.71 -9.37 15.18
N MET A 51 -8.11 -8.09 15.24
CA MET A 51 -8.15 -7.23 14.08
C MET A 51 -6.78 -7.12 13.41
N ALA A 52 -5.71 -6.95 14.20
CA ALA A 52 -4.34 -6.89 13.68
C ALA A 52 -3.96 -8.16 12.92
N LEU A 53 -4.27 -9.33 13.46
CA LEU A 53 -4.02 -10.61 12.80
C LEU A 53 -4.80 -10.76 11.48
N VAL A 54 -6.07 -10.37 11.46
CA VAL A 54 -6.90 -10.38 10.24
C VAL A 54 -6.33 -9.44 9.18
N SER A 55 -5.85 -8.26 9.58
CA SER A 55 -5.22 -7.29 8.66
C SER A 55 -3.92 -7.83 8.08
N ILE A 56 -3.08 -8.48 8.88
CA ILE A 56 -1.84 -9.13 8.40
C ILE A 56 -2.18 -10.26 7.42
N LEU A 57 -3.19 -11.08 7.72
CA LEU A 57 -3.64 -12.13 6.81
C LEU A 57 -4.09 -11.55 5.46
N LEU A 58 -4.82 -10.45 5.48
CA LEU A 58 -5.26 -9.75 4.27
C LEU A 58 -4.05 -9.31 3.42
N VAL A 59 -3.02 -8.72 4.03
CA VAL A 59 -1.78 -8.34 3.34
C VAL A 59 -1.12 -9.56 2.68
N LEU A 60 -1.06 -10.68 3.38
CA LEU A 60 -0.44 -11.91 2.85
C LEU A 60 -1.24 -12.50 1.67
N VAL A 61 -2.56 -12.46 1.73
CA VAL A 61 -3.44 -12.94 0.63
C VAL A 61 -3.25 -12.10 -0.63
N PHE A 62 -3.14 -10.78 -0.49
CA PHE A 62 -2.97 -9.88 -1.63
C PHE A 62 -1.52 -9.78 -2.15
N LYS A 63 -0.55 -10.37 -1.46
CA LYS A 63 0.85 -10.35 -1.89
C LYS A 63 1.07 -10.92 -3.29
N GLN A 64 0.48 -12.06 -3.61
CA GLN A 64 0.65 -12.70 -4.92
C GLN A 64 0.00 -11.94 -6.07
N PRO A 65 -1.27 -11.49 -5.99
CA PRO A 65 -1.87 -10.64 -7.01
C PRO A 65 -1.05 -9.38 -7.31
N TYR A 66 -0.55 -8.71 -6.28
CA TYR A 66 0.29 -7.51 -6.44
C TYR A 66 1.60 -7.82 -7.16
N LYS A 67 2.29 -8.89 -6.77
CA LYS A 67 3.54 -9.29 -7.41
C LYS A 67 3.35 -9.49 -8.91
N ARG A 68 2.33 -10.24 -9.31
CA ARG A 68 2.03 -10.50 -10.73
C ARG A 68 1.75 -9.22 -11.51
N ILE A 69 0.89 -8.35 -10.98
CA ILE A 69 0.52 -7.14 -11.69
C ILE A 69 1.70 -6.18 -11.80
N ASN A 70 2.59 -6.15 -10.80
CA ASN A 70 3.78 -5.32 -10.84
C ASN A 70 4.79 -5.83 -11.89
N GLU A 71 5.01 -7.14 -11.99
CA GLU A 71 5.83 -7.74 -13.04
C GLU A 71 5.28 -7.41 -14.43
N GLU A 72 3.96 -7.55 -14.64
CA GLU A 72 3.29 -7.17 -15.90
C GLU A 72 3.48 -5.67 -16.20
N THR A 73 3.36 -4.80 -15.19
CA THR A 73 3.55 -3.34 -15.32
C THR A 73 4.97 -3.01 -15.72
N MET A 74 5.98 -3.61 -15.07
CA MET A 74 7.39 -3.36 -15.37
C MET A 74 7.74 -3.76 -16.81
N ILE A 75 7.32 -4.94 -17.24
CA ILE A 75 7.56 -5.44 -18.60
C ILE A 75 6.91 -4.51 -19.62
N GLN A 76 5.65 -4.12 -19.40
CA GLN A 76 4.92 -3.26 -20.34
C GLN A 76 5.49 -1.83 -20.37
N SER A 77 5.90 -1.28 -19.22
CA SER A 77 6.54 0.03 -19.15
C SER A 77 7.89 0.04 -19.88
N ALA A 78 8.67 -1.03 -19.75
CA ALA A 78 9.92 -1.17 -20.48
C ALA A 78 9.69 -1.25 -22.00
N ALA A 79 8.68 -2.00 -22.45
CA ALA A 79 8.32 -2.11 -23.87
C ALA A 79 7.86 -0.76 -24.44
N LEU A 80 6.99 -0.04 -23.71
CA LEU A 80 6.51 1.29 -24.10
C LEU A 80 7.66 2.30 -24.18
N ASN A 81 8.55 2.33 -23.19
CA ASN A 81 9.71 3.21 -23.19
C ASN A 81 10.67 2.89 -24.33
N SER A 82 10.93 1.61 -24.60
CA SER A 82 11.79 1.21 -25.72
C SER A 82 11.24 1.68 -27.04
N GLN A 83 9.94 1.49 -27.29
CA GLN A 83 9.28 1.93 -28.50
C GLN A 83 9.26 3.45 -28.65
N MET A 84 9.06 4.17 -27.55
CA MET A 84 9.13 5.63 -27.54
C MET A 84 10.53 6.13 -27.90
N ILE A 85 11.58 5.55 -27.32
CA ILE A 85 12.99 5.89 -27.63
C ILE A 85 13.33 5.56 -29.07
N GLU A 86 12.87 4.41 -29.58
CA GLU A 86 13.08 4.00 -30.98
C GLU A 86 12.41 4.97 -31.95
N SER A 87 11.15 5.34 -31.69
CA SER A 87 10.42 6.33 -32.47
C SER A 87 11.10 7.70 -32.47
N LEU A 88 11.63 8.16 -31.34
CA LEU A 88 12.36 9.41 -31.24
C LEU A 88 13.71 9.38 -31.97
N ARG A 89 14.44 8.26 -31.90
CA ARG A 89 15.70 8.10 -32.62
C ARG A 89 15.50 7.98 -34.14
N GLY A 90 14.41 7.39 -34.56
CA GLY A 90 14.06 7.22 -35.98
C GLY A 90 13.21 8.35 -36.55
N ILE A 91 13.02 9.47 -35.85
CA ILE A 91 12.05 10.51 -36.21
C ILE A 91 12.28 11.08 -37.62
N GLU A 92 13.54 11.25 -38.02
CA GLU A 92 13.89 11.72 -39.37
C GLU A 92 13.44 10.73 -40.44
N THR A 93 13.70 9.44 -40.23
CA THR A 93 13.29 8.37 -41.15
C THR A 93 11.76 8.26 -41.24
N ILE A 94 11.07 8.39 -40.10
CA ILE A 94 9.61 8.36 -40.04
C ILE A 94 9.03 9.53 -40.85
N LYS A 95 9.59 10.73 -40.67
CA LYS A 95 9.14 11.94 -41.40
C LYS A 95 9.47 11.88 -42.89
N CYS A 96 10.64 11.39 -43.26
CA CYS A 96 11.00 11.23 -44.66
C CYS A 96 10.10 10.27 -45.42
N ASN A 97 9.57 9.24 -44.74
CA ASN A 97 8.67 8.26 -45.32
C ASN A 97 7.18 8.54 -45.12
N ALA A 98 6.81 9.69 -44.53
CA ALA A 98 5.44 10.08 -44.16
C ALA A 98 4.70 8.94 -43.43
N ASN A 99 5.38 8.28 -42.46
CA ASN A 99 4.87 7.11 -41.74
C ASN A 99 4.48 7.40 -40.29
N GLU A 100 4.18 8.70 -39.99
CA GLU A 100 3.83 9.16 -38.65
C GLU A 100 2.59 8.47 -38.09
N ASP A 101 1.55 8.34 -38.93
CA ASP A 101 0.27 7.75 -38.51
C ASP A 101 0.44 6.29 -38.08
N THR A 102 1.23 5.51 -38.83
CA THR A 102 1.50 4.10 -38.48
C THR A 102 2.30 3.98 -37.18
N GLN A 103 3.27 4.85 -36.98
CA GLN A 103 4.06 4.87 -35.74
C GLN A 103 3.22 5.31 -34.54
N LEU A 104 2.35 6.29 -34.73
CA LEU A 104 1.40 6.74 -33.70
C LEU A 104 0.44 5.62 -33.32
N GLU A 105 -0.12 4.89 -34.30
CA GLU A 105 -1.00 3.75 -34.06
C GLU A 105 -0.29 2.64 -33.27
N ASN A 106 0.97 2.36 -33.58
CA ASN A 106 1.75 1.36 -32.85
C ASN A 106 2.02 1.79 -31.39
N LEU A 107 2.40 3.06 -31.19
CA LEU A 107 2.59 3.61 -29.84
C LEU A 107 1.29 3.60 -29.05
N GLU A 108 0.16 3.95 -29.68
CA GLU A 108 -1.16 3.93 -29.06
C GLU A 108 -1.56 2.52 -28.63
N LYS A 109 -1.30 1.50 -29.45
CA LYS A 109 -1.54 0.10 -29.08
C LYS A 109 -0.79 -0.32 -27.81
N GLU A 110 0.48 0.03 -27.70
CA GLU A 110 1.27 -0.28 -26.51
C GLU A 110 0.80 0.55 -25.29
N TYR A 111 0.42 1.81 -25.50
CA TYR A 111 -0.14 2.64 -24.45
C TYR A 111 -1.48 2.11 -23.93
N ILE A 112 -2.36 1.63 -24.82
CA ILE A 112 -3.64 0.99 -24.43
C ILE A 112 -3.40 -0.28 -23.62
N LYS A 113 -2.36 -1.08 -23.94
CA LYS A 113 -1.99 -2.23 -23.10
C LYS A 113 -1.57 -1.81 -21.70
N SER A 114 -0.72 -0.78 -21.60
CA SER A 114 -0.30 -0.20 -20.33
C SER A 114 -1.49 0.31 -19.49
N LEU A 115 -2.44 1.00 -20.12
CA LEU A 115 -3.68 1.45 -19.47
C LEU A 115 -4.51 0.28 -18.93
N LYS A 116 -4.66 -0.81 -19.69
CA LYS A 116 -5.40 -2.01 -19.24
C LYS A 116 -4.76 -2.65 -18.01
N ILE A 117 -3.44 -2.72 -17.97
CA ILE A 117 -2.70 -3.25 -16.82
C ILE A 117 -2.87 -2.32 -15.61
N SER A 118 -2.75 -1.02 -15.82
CA SER A 118 -2.97 0.01 -14.78
C SER A 118 -4.39 -0.05 -14.21
N LEU A 119 -5.41 -0.20 -15.04
CA LEU A 119 -6.79 -0.40 -14.59
C LEU A 119 -6.95 -1.68 -13.76
N ARG A 120 -6.28 -2.77 -14.16
CA ARG A 120 -6.30 -4.02 -13.40
C ARG A 120 -5.62 -3.86 -12.04
N SER A 121 -4.49 -3.18 -11.99
CA SER A 121 -3.78 -2.81 -10.76
C SER A 121 -4.68 -1.99 -9.83
N SER A 122 -5.31 -0.95 -10.36
CA SER A 122 -6.24 -0.09 -9.61
C SER A 122 -7.44 -0.86 -9.05
N ARG A 123 -7.99 -1.82 -9.80
CA ARG A 123 -9.08 -2.68 -9.29
C ARG A 123 -8.64 -3.55 -8.11
N ILE A 124 -7.45 -4.15 -8.18
CA ILE A 124 -6.91 -4.97 -7.09
C ILE A 124 -6.67 -4.10 -5.85
N SER A 125 -6.06 -2.92 -6.03
CA SER A 125 -5.79 -1.96 -4.95
C SER A 125 -7.09 -1.45 -4.30
N THR A 126 -8.05 -1.03 -5.11
CA THR A 126 -9.36 -0.58 -4.61
C THR A 126 -10.10 -1.71 -3.91
N GLY A 127 -10.08 -2.92 -4.46
CA GLY A 127 -10.69 -4.10 -3.84
C GLY A 127 -10.09 -4.41 -2.47
N GLN A 128 -8.77 -4.40 -2.33
CA GLN A 128 -8.09 -4.57 -1.05
C GLN A 128 -8.45 -3.44 -0.07
N GLY A 129 -8.44 -2.19 -0.54
CA GLY A 129 -8.79 -1.03 0.27
C GLY A 129 -10.22 -1.10 0.81
N LEU A 130 -11.18 -1.49 -0.02
CA LEU A 130 -12.58 -1.67 0.41
C LEU A 130 -12.71 -2.77 1.47
N ILE A 131 -12.10 -3.93 1.28
CA ILE A 131 -12.12 -5.02 2.25
C ILE A 131 -11.46 -4.57 3.57
N SER A 132 -10.31 -3.91 3.49
CA SER A 132 -9.60 -3.39 4.67
C SER A 132 -10.45 -2.37 5.43
N THR A 133 -11.10 -1.44 4.73
CA THR A 133 -11.99 -0.44 5.34
C THR A 133 -13.20 -1.11 5.99
N PHE A 134 -13.81 -2.09 5.34
CA PHE A 134 -14.94 -2.83 5.89
C PHE A 134 -14.56 -3.57 7.18
N ILE A 135 -13.42 -4.25 7.18
CA ILE A 135 -12.88 -4.94 8.36
C ILE A 135 -12.61 -3.93 9.48
N SER A 136 -11.87 -2.86 9.22
CA SER A 136 -11.51 -1.87 10.23
C SER A 136 -12.73 -1.17 10.85
N THR A 137 -13.71 -0.82 10.02
CA THR A 137 -14.97 -0.22 10.48
C THR A 137 -15.80 -1.19 11.31
N GLY A 138 -15.91 -2.45 10.88
CA GLY A 138 -16.60 -3.49 11.63
C GLY A 138 -15.99 -3.73 13.01
N PHE A 139 -14.66 -3.83 13.08
CA PHE A 139 -13.95 -3.97 14.36
C PHE A 139 -14.05 -2.71 15.24
N SER A 140 -14.03 -1.51 14.65
CA SER A 140 -14.23 -0.27 15.39
C SER A 140 -15.63 -0.22 16.02
N MET A 141 -16.67 -0.62 15.30
CA MET A 141 -18.03 -0.73 15.84
C MET A 141 -18.12 -1.75 16.96
N LEU A 142 -17.50 -2.92 16.78
CA LEU A 142 -17.48 -3.98 17.79
C LEU A 142 -16.74 -3.53 19.05
N THR A 143 -15.59 -2.90 18.91
CA THR A 143 -14.82 -2.33 20.03
C THR A 143 -15.61 -1.24 20.75
N SER A 144 -16.32 -0.38 20.01
CA SER A 144 -17.19 0.65 20.59
C SER A 144 -18.37 0.04 21.34
N TYR A 145 -19.01 -0.97 20.78
CA TYR A 145 -20.12 -1.65 21.43
C TYR A 145 -19.70 -2.31 22.77
N VAL A 146 -18.61 -3.07 22.75
CA VAL A 146 -18.07 -3.72 23.93
C VAL A 146 -17.58 -2.70 24.97
N GLY A 147 -16.88 -1.66 24.53
CA GLY A 147 -16.37 -0.60 25.41
C GLY A 147 -17.49 0.18 26.08
N ILE A 148 -18.53 0.58 25.35
CA ILE A 148 -19.68 1.29 25.91
C ILE A 148 -20.45 0.35 26.87
N SER A 149 -20.61 -0.94 26.55
CA SER A 149 -21.22 -1.91 27.44
C SER A 149 -20.48 -2.00 28.77
N GLN A 150 -19.15 -2.05 28.78
CA GLN A 150 -18.35 -2.06 30.00
C GLN A 150 -18.46 -0.75 30.80
N VAL A 151 -18.57 0.39 30.12
CA VAL A 151 -18.81 1.68 30.80
C VAL A 151 -20.20 1.67 31.50
N LEU A 152 -21.23 1.16 30.86
CA LEU A 152 -22.57 1.04 31.44
C LEU A 152 -22.63 0.08 32.63
N HIS A 153 -21.83 -0.98 32.64
CA HIS A 153 -21.72 -1.92 33.76
C HIS A 153 -20.77 -1.42 34.87
N GLY A 154 -20.13 -0.24 34.69
CA GLY A 154 -19.22 0.31 35.69
C GLY A 154 -17.84 -0.35 35.74
N GLU A 155 -17.51 -1.21 34.81
CA GLU A 155 -16.21 -1.89 34.73
C GLU A 155 -15.11 -0.97 34.18
N MET A 156 -15.51 0.08 33.48
CA MET A 156 -14.62 1.05 32.85
C MET A 156 -15.21 2.46 32.92
N THR A 157 -14.36 3.48 33.13
CA THR A 157 -14.82 4.88 33.03
C THR A 157 -14.91 5.34 31.59
N LEU A 158 -15.79 6.29 31.31
CA LEU A 158 -15.90 6.90 29.96
C LEU A 158 -14.55 7.50 29.51
N GLY A 159 -13.81 8.14 30.43
CA GLY A 159 -12.48 8.70 30.16
C GLY A 159 -11.46 7.61 29.75
N SER A 160 -11.46 6.46 30.44
CA SER A 160 -10.62 5.34 30.08
C SER A 160 -10.99 4.74 28.73
N PHE A 161 -12.29 4.65 28.40
CA PHE A 161 -12.73 4.21 27.08
C PHE A 161 -12.29 5.16 25.96
N MET A 162 -12.43 6.47 26.17
CA MET A 162 -11.95 7.47 25.21
C MET A 162 -10.44 7.39 25.00
N ALA A 163 -9.67 7.25 26.07
CA ALA A 163 -8.22 7.06 26.00
C ALA A 163 -7.86 5.76 25.28
N PHE A 164 -8.56 4.65 25.57
CA PHE A 164 -8.39 3.37 24.85
C PHE A 164 -8.65 3.52 23.36
N SER A 165 -9.76 4.16 22.98
CA SER A 165 -10.15 4.37 21.57
C SER A 165 -9.08 5.18 20.81
N THR A 166 -8.55 6.24 21.44
CA THR A 166 -7.48 7.04 20.84
C THR A 166 -6.18 6.26 20.69
N LEU A 167 -5.77 5.53 21.74
CA LEU A 167 -4.54 4.73 21.71
C LEU A 167 -4.66 3.55 20.74
N SER A 168 -5.86 2.97 20.58
CA SER A 168 -6.12 1.88 19.64
C SER A 168 -5.86 2.30 18.19
N SER A 169 -6.10 3.56 17.82
CA SER A 169 -5.77 4.06 16.49
C SER A 169 -4.26 4.08 16.24
N TYR A 170 -3.44 4.41 17.24
CA TYR A 170 -1.98 4.33 17.14
C TYR A 170 -1.44 2.88 17.07
N PHE A 171 -2.17 1.93 17.62
CA PHE A 171 -1.86 0.52 17.51
C PHE A 171 -2.22 -0.04 16.12
N THR A 172 -3.30 0.42 15.52
CA THR A 172 -3.79 -0.08 14.22
C THR A 172 -3.21 0.68 13.02
N SER A 173 -2.73 1.93 13.20
CA SER A 173 -2.13 2.74 12.14
C SER A 173 -0.96 2.05 11.42
N PRO A 174 0.01 1.42 12.13
CA PRO A 174 1.10 0.67 11.50
C PRO A 174 0.64 -0.43 10.54
N LEU A 175 -0.50 -1.07 10.82
CA LEU A 175 -1.05 -2.12 9.96
C LEU A 175 -1.54 -1.57 8.63
N SER A 176 -2.13 -0.37 8.63
CA SER A 176 -2.51 0.32 7.40
C SER A 176 -1.29 0.76 6.59
N ASN A 177 -0.22 1.17 7.26
CA ASN A 177 1.05 1.53 6.62
C ASN A 177 1.71 0.31 5.95
N LEU A 178 1.61 -0.89 6.52
CA LEU A 178 2.12 -2.12 5.89
C LEU A 178 1.49 -2.39 4.52
N ILE A 179 0.22 -2.05 4.33
CA ILE A 179 -0.47 -2.18 3.04
C ILE A 179 0.17 -1.22 2.01
N GLY A 180 0.43 0.03 2.41
CA GLY A 180 1.11 1.01 1.55
C GLY A 180 2.56 0.63 1.24
N LEU A 181 3.31 0.16 2.23
CA LEU A 181 4.69 -0.30 2.05
C LEU A 181 4.80 -1.50 1.12
N GLN A 182 3.82 -2.43 1.15
CA GLN A 182 3.77 -3.56 0.23
C GLN A 182 3.76 -3.09 -1.24
N MET A 183 3.02 -2.03 -1.54
CA MET A 183 2.98 -1.44 -2.89
C MET A 183 4.33 -0.80 -3.23
N SER A 184 4.87 0.03 -2.34
CA SER A 184 6.12 0.76 -2.58
C SER A 184 7.34 -0.14 -2.73
N ILE A 185 7.44 -1.23 -1.97
CA ILE A 185 8.53 -2.22 -2.09
C ILE A 185 8.45 -2.94 -3.44
N GLN A 186 7.26 -3.26 -3.91
CA GLN A 186 7.08 -3.92 -5.20
C GLN A 186 7.31 -2.97 -6.38
N GLU A 187 6.96 -1.68 -6.24
CA GLU A 187 7.30 -0.66 -7.22
C GLU A 187 8.81 -0.41 -7.32
N ALA A 188 9.54 -0.56 -6.21
CA ALA A 188 11.00 -0.46 -6.21
C ALA A 188 11.72 -1.64 -6.88
N GLY A 189 11.01 -2.68 -7.30
CA GLY A 189 11.58 -3.81 -8.04
C GLY A 189 12.40 -4.80 -7.21
N ILE A 190 12.13 -4.87 -5.89
CA ILE A 190 12.82 -5.76 -4.93
C ILE A 190 11.91 -6.92 -4.52
#